data_057a7449882969d6494fef14542e8e5c
#
_entry.id   057a7449882969d6494fef14542e8e5c
#
_cell.length_a   1.000
_cell.length_b   1.000
_cell.length_c   1.000
_cell.angle_alpha   90.00
_cell.angle_beta   90.00
_cell.angle_gamma   90.00
#
_symmetry.space_group_name_H-M   'P 1'
#
loop_
_entity.id
_entity.type
_entity.pdbx_description
1 polymer ?
#
loop_
_entity_poly.entity_id
_entity_poly.type
_entity_poly.pdbx_seq_one_letter_code
_entity_poly.pdbx_strand_id
1 'polypeptide(L)' 'MIDVTKMNGGSITVNADLIETVEETPDTIITLTNGKKIIEKESRQEVKNLVKSYRSECNSFRID' A
#
# COMPACT_ATOMS: atom_id res chain seq x y z
N MET A 1 5.21 6.35 2.46
CA MET A 1 4.51 5.48 3.43
C MET A 1 3.03 5.58 3.26
N ILE A 2 2.34 4.46 3.32
CA ILE A 2 0.88 4.45 3.30
C ILE A 2 0.37 3.68 4.50
N ASP A 3 -0.83 4.03 4.96
CA ASP A 3 -1.44 3.36 6.11
C ASP A 3 -2.58 2.48 5.60
N VAL A 4 -2.57 1.23 6.01
CA VAL A 4 -3.64 0.29 5.68
C VAL A 4 -4.14 -0.37 6.95
N THR A 5 -5.33 -0.97 6.87
CA THR A 5 -5.98 -1.60 8.01
C THR A 5 -5.84 -3.11 7.90
N LYS A 6 -5.23 -3.71 8.89
CA LYS A 6 -5.09 -5.17 8.94
C LYS A 6 -6.45 -5.81 9.19
N MET A 7 -6.58 -7.09 8.85
CA MET A 7 -7.84 -7.80 8.99
C MET A 7 -8.34 -7.85 10.43
N ASN A 8 -7.43 -7.78 11.39
CA ASN A 8 -7.82 -7.76 12.81
C ASN A 8 -8.23 -6.38 13.31
N GLY A 9 -8.24 -5.38 12.43
CA GLY A 9 -8.65 -4.03 12.79
C GLY A 9 -7.50 -3.08 13.13
N GLY A 10 -6.29 -3.60 13.28
CA GLY A 10 -5.13 -2.75 13.59
C GLY A 10 -4.63 -2.02 12.35
N SER A 11 -3.99 -0.87 12.56
CA SER A 11 -3.38 -0.13 11.46
C SER A 11 -1.93 -0.54 11.29
N ILE A 12 -1.46 -0.50 10.06
CA ILE A 12 -0.05 -0.74 9.77
C ILE A 12 0.40 0.25 8.71
N THR A 13 1.59 0.80 8.91
CA THR A 13 2.20 1.71 7.94
C THR A 13 3.16 0.91 7.07
N VAL A 14 2.97 1.01 5.77
CA VAL A 14 3.76 0.24 4.80
C VAL A 14 4.56 1.20 3.94
N ASN A 15 5.82 0.84 3.70
CA ASN A 15 6.66 1.61 2.79
C ASN A 15 6.22 1.30 1.35
N ALA A 16 5.62 2.29 0.71
CA ALA A 16 5.08 2.10 -0.64
C ALA A 16 6.16 1.70 -1.65
N ASP A 17 7.39 2.10 -1.43
CA ASP A 17 8.49 1.77 -2.34
C ASP A 17 8.88 0.30 -2.28
N LEU A 18 8.46 -0.41 -1.24
CA LEU A 18 8.75 -1.84 -1.09
C LEU A 18 7.61 -2.72 -1.56
N ILE A 19 6.51 -2.15 -2.05
CA ILE A 19 5.37 -2.92 -2.53
C ILE A 19 5.69 -3.47 -3.91
N GLU A 20 5.65 -4.78 -4.04
CA GLU A 20 5.86 -5.45 -5.33
C GLU A 20 4.54 -5.66 -6.05
N THR A 21 3.57 -6.28 -5.38
CA THR A 21 2.26 -6.54 -5.98
C THR A 21 1.14 -6.32 -4.98
N VAL A 22 -0.04 -6.01 -5.50
CA VAL A 22 -1.28 -5.94 -4.72
C VAL A 22 -2.31 -6.78 -5.45
N GLU A 23 -2.85 -7.78 -4.76
CA GLU A 23 -3.85 -8.69 -5.32
C GLU A 23 -5.12 -8.64 -4.46
N GLU A 24 -6.26 -8.88 -5.08
CA GLU A 24 -7.53 -8.91 -4.37
C GLU A 24 -8.32 -10.14 -4.80
N THR A 25 -8.09 -11.29 -4.12
CA THR A 25 -8.70 -12.58 -4.48
C THR A 25 -8.70 -13.54 -3.29
N PRO A 26 -9.72 -13.62 -2.47
CA PRO A 26 -10.80 -12.65 -2.28
C PRO A 26 -10.39 -11.46 -1.42
N ASP A 27 -9.36 -11.62 -0.58
CA ASP A 27 -8.84 -10.55 0.28
C ASP A 27 -7.72 -9.80 -0.43
N THR A 28 -7.54 -8.55 -0.04
CA THR A 28 -6.45 -7.75 -0.60
C THR A 28 -5.14 -8.15 0.08
N ILE A 29 -4.18 -8.56 -0.71
CA ILE A 29 -2.87 -8.98 -0.24
C ILE A 29 -1.80 -8.11 -0.86
N ILE A 30 -1.03 -7.44 -0.01
CA ILE A 30 0.12 -6.64 -0.44
C ILE A 30 1.37 -7.48 -0.26
N THR A 31 2.09 -7.73 -1.34
CA THR A 31 3.36 -8.45 -1.29
C THR A 31 4.51 -7.47 -1.41
N LEU A 32 5.41 -7.52 -0.46
CA LEU A 32 6.58 -6.66 -0.44
C LEU A 32 7.76 -7.33 -1.16
N THR A 33 8.73 -6.53 -1.54
CA THR A 33 9.88 -7.01 -2.30
C THR A 33 10.73 -8.03 -1.52
N ASN A 34 10.62 -8.05 -0.19
CA ASN A 34 11.31 -9.04 0.64
C ASN A 34 10.52 -10.34 0.78
N GLY A 35 9.40 -10.47 0.07
CA GLY A 35 8.55 -11.66 0.12
C GLY A 35 7.48 -11.64 1.19
N LYS A 36 7.48 -10.63 2.06
CA LYS A 36 6.48 -10.53 3.12
C LYS A 36 5.12 -10.18 2.53
N LYS A 37 4.08 -10.80 3.03
CA LYS A 37 2.71 -10.56 2.58
C LYS A 37 1.88 -9.98 3.70
N ILE A 38 1.05 -8.98 3.36
CA ILE A 38 0.17 -8.32 4.31
C ILE A 38 -1.26 -8.44 3.80
N ILE A 39 -2.12 -9.05 4.61
CA ILE A 39 -3.55 -9.14 4.28
C ILE A 39 -4.24 -7.97 4.96
N GLU A 40 -4.94 -7.15 4.17
CA GLU A 40 -5.51 -5.93 4.72
C GLU A 40 -6.90 -5.68 4.14
N LYS A 41 -7.63 -4.70 4.71
CA LYS A 41 -9.05 -4.48 4.42
C LYS A 41 -9.33 -3.57 3.23
N GLU A 42 -8.45 -2.63 2.95
CA GLU A 42 -8.65 -1.72 1.84
C GLU A 42 -8.65 -2.49 0.52
N SER A 43 -9.50 -2.06 -0.42
CA SER A 43 -9.53 -2.71 -1.73
C SER A 43 -8.24 -2.42 -2.51
N ARG A 44 -8.01 -3.21 -3.55
CA ARG A 44 -6.87 -3.00 -4.42
C ARG A 44 -6.85 -1.57 -4.98
N GLN A 45 -8.02 -1.07 -5.36
CA GLN A 45 -8.13 0.27 -5.91
C GLN A 45 -7.80 1.32 -4.86
N GLU A 46 -8.24 1.12 -3.62
CA GLU A 46 -7.92 2.04 -2.53
C GLU A 46 -6.43 2.08 -2.25
N VAL A 47 -5.77 0.93 -2.27
CA VAL A 47 -4.32 0.87 -2.10
C VAL A 47 -3.61 1.61 -3.22
N LYS A 48 -4.08 1.42 -4.46
CA LYS A 48 -3.52 2.14 -5.61
C LYS A 48 -3.67 3.65 -5.43
N ASN A 49 -4.80 4.09 -4.92
CA ASN A 49 -5.03 5.52 -4.68
C ASN A 49 -4.11 6.05 -3.60
N LEU A 50 -3.89 5.28 -2.54
CA LEU A 50 -2.98 5.67 -1.46
C LEU A 50 -1.55 5.82 -1.97
N VAL A 51 -1.10 4.88 -2.80
CA VAL A 51 0.23 4.94 -3.38
C VAL A 51 0.36 6.14 -4.31
N LYS A 52 -0.67 6.40 -5.11
CA LYS A 52 -0.67 7.56 -6.00
C LYS A 52 -0.56 8.86 -5.21
N SER A 53 -1.32 8.99 -4.15
CA SER A 53 -1.27 10.19 -3.31
C SER A 53 0.10 10.37 -2.70
N TYR A 54 0.70 9.30 -2.20
CA TYR A 54 2.04 9.35 -1.63
C TYR A 54 3.06 9.82 -2.67
N ARG A 55 3.01 9.24 -3.86
CA ARG A 55 3.95 9.61 -4.91
C ARG A 55 3.74 11.02 -5.40
N SER A 56 2.49 11.46 -5.45
CA SER A 56 2.17 12.82 -5.84
C SER A 56 2.76 13.81 -4.84
N GLU A 57 2.63 13.54 -3.55
CA GLU A 57 3.22 14.38 -2.52
C GLU A 57 4.74 14.42 -2.64
N CYS A 58 5.36 13.27 -2.85
CA CYS A 58 6.80 13.21 -3.02
C CYS A 58 7.24 14.00 -4.24
N ASN A 59 6.49 13.91 -5.32
CA ASN A 59 6.82 14.61 -6.54
C ASN A 59 6.67 16.12 -6.42
N SER A 60 5.81 16.58 -5.52
CA SER A 60 5.62 18.01 -5.35
C SER A 60 6.87 18.69 -4.80
N PHE A 61 7.78 17.93 -4.20
CA PHE A 61 9.05 18.47 -3.73
C PHE A 61 10.13 18.44 -4.79
N ARG A 62 9.89 17.74 -5.85
CA ARG A 62 10.85 17.68 -6.92
C ARG A 62 10.44 18.61 -7.97
N ILE A 63 10.78 19.74 -7.87
CA ILE A 63 10.40 20.71 -8.86
C ILE A 63 11.35 20.63 -10.02
N ASP A 64 11.31 19.66 -10.72
CA ASP A 64 12.21 19.57 -11.86
C ASP A 64 11.46 19.64 -13.15
#